data_09f825c4eb9995e204814efd58506d41
#
_entry.id   09f825c4eb9995e204814efd58506d41
#
_cell.length_a   1.000
_cell.length_b   1.000
_cell.length_c   1.000
_cell.angle_alpha   90.00
_cell.angle_beta   90.00
_cell.angle_gamma   90.00
#
_symmetry.space_group_name_H-M   'P 1'
#
loop_
_entity.id
_entity.type
_entity.pdbx_description
1 polymer ?
#
loop_
_entity_poly.entity_id
_entity_poly.type
_entity_poly.pdbx_seq_one_letter_code
_entity_poly.pdbx_strand_id
1 'polypeptide(L)'
;ADEYRNVGHIWTNEAECMPDEYIHLHHARMRLVAKPLVARLEHLFSVHLYIQAIPFIYAYAARYPHARLPSLPSSASTMPLQTRPSPVELLVADAYRRFGEHLYARGDFENAMQQFCHTIGIMSPSVVIRKFLDAQRLQYLTVYLEALHARHLAHTGHATLLLNCYTKLRNIEALDRFLRASDVPLDVPVALDVCRRGGCAAQAAYLAQVHGMHDVYLSIQLHDADDPKAALDYLASLPHSDVMRYFHLCARKLLDAEAGATTDLLVHVYTAESATVSTDDFQVLLSHFVGHPRLLEHFLERIRDACADATRKPDFFVLAQDTLLELYLAHTPDKALHVLEGDASLYTPSRALIFCAKARYTPGLLRVYERLGMVDAILQHWIHAGDSERVLRTLERYGATHAQLYGPTLSFFTSTHELFAQRREAVERIVQHVLQHALFSPIELVELLSRNDVAPLGLLTPHLVAHMEQEQAELSAARKLVASYRTEARAKQTELAALQSSDEPRIFQHERCELCHQALELPCVHFMCRHSFHVRCLLEGERTRECPVCAAEHTTIETLRDVSPLTSLDAVLDEVHAADDEDGRGFDVLADLFAKGIDAGQQA
;
A
#
# COMPACT_ATOMS: atom_id res chain seq x y z
N ALA A 1 39.40 -51.46 77.83
CA ALA A 1 39.44 -50.29 76.98
C ALA A 1 38.06 -50.02 76.33
N ASP A 2 37.26 -51.04 76.12
CA ASP A 2 35.96 -50.91 75.48
C ASP A 2 34.82 -50.46 76.41
N GLU A 3 34.95 -50.77 77.74
CA GLU A 3 33.98 -50.29 78.74
C GLU A 3 34.04 -48.76 78.94
N TYR A 4 35.17 -48.15 78.73
CA TYR A 4 35.28 -46.68 78.86
C TYR A 4 34.87 -45.87 77.64
N ARG A 5 34.71 -46.50 76.48
CA ARG A 5 34.12 -45.80 75.28
C ARG A 5 32.64 -45.47 75.51
N ASN A 6 31.91 -46.25 76.29
CA ASN A 6 30.49 -46.01 76.56
C ASN A 6 30.22 -44.90 77.60
N VAL A 7 31.19 -44.55 78.44
CA VAL A 7 31.00 -43.47 79.43
C VAL A 7 30.91 -42.07 78.75
N GLY A 8 31.34 -41.95 77.52
CA GLY A 8 31.20 -40.68 76.73
C GLY A 8 29.78 -40.31 76.27
N HIS A 9 28.77 -41.15 76.56
CA HIS A 9 27.39 -40.94 76.18
C HIS A 9 26.46 -40.49 77.31
N ILE A 10 26.97 -40.00 78.42
CA ILE A 10 26.13 -39.43 79.47
C ILE A 10 25.69 -38.01 79.00
N TRP A 11 24.46 -37.94 78.54
CA TRP A 11 23.77 -36.67 78.27
C TRP A 11 23.23 -36.14 79.62
N THR A 12 23.85 -35.12 80.14
CA THR A 12 23.19 -34.27 81.12
C THR A 12 22.18 -33.40 80.48
N ASN A 13 20.93 -33.43 80.89
CA ASN A 13 19.79 -32.68 80.36
C ASN A 13 19.91 -31.16 80.62
N GLU A 14 20.97 -30.75 81.22
CA GLU A 14 21.22 -29.36 81.49
C GLU A 14 22.40 -28.85 80.67
N ALA A 15 22.23 -27.71 80.03
CA ALA A 15 23.19 -27.04 79.16
C ALA A 15 24.49 -26.58 79.83
N GLU A 16 24.87 -27.26 80.93
CA GLU A 16 26.09 -26.99 81.62
C GLU A 16 27.21 -27.97 81.25
N CYS A 17 27.79 -27.72 80.08
CA CYS A 17 29.12 -28.28 79.79
C CYS A 17 30.16 -27.43 80.47
N MET A 18 30.62 -27.84 81.61
CA MET A 18 31.85 -27.29 82.22
C MET A 18 33.04 -27.54 81.28
N PRO A 19 33.92 -26.59 81.05
CA PRO A 19 34.98 -26.70 80.03
C PRO A 19 36.02 -27.80 80.28
N ASP A 20 36.30 -28.19 81.50
CA ASP A 20 37.27 -29.21 81.83
C ASP A 20 36.88 -29.92 83.12
N GLU A 21 36.16 -31.06 83.05
CA GLU A 21 35.94 -31.95 84.19
C GLU A 21 36.91 -33.11 84.14
N TYR A 22 37.58 -33.38 85.27
CA TYR A 22 38.44 -34.52 85.44
C TYR A 22 37.71 -35.60 86.22
N ILE A 23 37.68 -36.81 85.70
CA ILE A 23 37.17 -37.96 86.42
C ILE A 23 38.33 -38.81 86.88
N HIS A 24 38.38 -39.11 88.17
CA HIS A 24 39.36 -40.01 88.77
C HIS A 24 38.83 -41.42 88.75
N LEU A 25 39.36 -42.28 87.88
CA LEU A 25 39.03 -43.68 87.79
C LEU A 25 40.32 -44.52 88.03
N HIS A 26 40.36 -45.33 89.09
CA HIS A 26 41.43 -46.30 89.37
C HIS A 26 42.84 -45.84 88.96
N HIS A 27 43.40 -44.91 89.68
CA HIS A 27 44.78 -44.39 89.50
C HIS A 27 45.06 -43.60 88.14
N ALA A 28 44.08 -43.36 87.26
CA ALA A 28 44.30 -42.57 86.10
C ALA A 28 43.44 -41.29 86.14
N ARG A 29 44.07 -40.12 85.92
CA ARG A 29 43.41 -38.84 85.82
C ARG A 29 43.03 -38.65 84.35
N MET A 30 41.71 -38.76 84.03
CA MET A 30 41.24 -38.57 82.67
C MET A 30 40.55 -37.18 82.51
N ARG A 31 40.94 -36.48 81.49
CA ARG A 31 40.34 -35.18 81.11
C ARG A 31 39.14 -35.46 80.24
N LEU A 32 37.98 -35.05 80.70
CA LEU A 32 36.78 -35.03 79.83
C LEU A 32 36.85 -33.85 78.91
N VAL A 33 37.08 -34.09 77.65
CA VAL A 33 37.02 -33.07 76.60
C VAL A 33 35.65 -33.15 75.95
N ALA A 34 34.94 -32.04 75.98
CA ALA A 34 33.64 -31.95 75.31
C ALA A 34 33.79 -32.20 73.79
N LYS A 35 33.02 -33.12 73.24
CA LYS A 35 33.00 -33.36 71.79
C LYS A 35 32.72 -32.01 71.04
N PRO A 36 33.40 -31.77 69.93
CA PRO A 36 33.13 -30.56 69.13
C PRO A 36 31.67 -30.53 68.71
N LEU A 37 31.12 -29.31 68.52
CA LEU A 37 29.70 -29.09 68.16
C LEU A 37 29.23 -29.99 67.02
N VAL A 38 30.05 -30.13 65.95
CA VAL A 38 29.75 -30.98 64.80
C VAL A 38 29.49 -32.41 65.20
N ALA A 39 30.38 -33.04 66.02
CA ALA A 39 30.23 -34.41 66.43
C ALA A 39 29.01 -34.64 67.35
N ARG A 40 28.60 -33.60 68.11
CA ARG A 40 27.38 -33.67 68.92
C ARG A 40 26.14 -33.58 68.04
N LEU A 41 26.15 -32.69 67.03
CA LEU A 41 25.05 -32.57 66.06
C LEU A 41 24.92 -33.85 65.24
N GLU A 42 26.03 -34.42 64.74
CA GLU A 42 25.99 -35.68 64.00
C GLU A 42 25.45 -36.83 64.83
N HIS A 43 25.74 -36.85 66.13
CA HIS A 43 25.15 -37.85 67.03
C HIS A 43 23.65 -37.65 67.21
N LEU A 44 23.18 -36.39 67.38
CA LEU A 44 21.74 -36.06 67.40
C LEU A 44 21.04 -36.51 66.14
N PHE A 45 21.67 -36.24 64.98
CA PHE A 45 21.14 -36.64 63.71
C PHE A 45 21.11 -38.17 63.50
N SER A 46 22.12 -38.87 63.95
CA SER A 46 22.15 -40.35 63.87
C SER A 46 21.06 -41.02 64.70
N VAL A 47 20.65 -40.42 65.83
CA VAL A 47 19.54 -40.87 66.69
C VAL A 47 18.18 -40.25 66.26
N HIS A 48 18.14 -39.48 65.14
CA HIS A 48 16.93 -38.84 64.60
C HIS A 48 16.31 -37.78 65.51
N LEU A 49 17.07 -37.16 66.41
CA LEU A 49 16.63 -36.08 67.29
C LEU A 49 16.81 -34.69 66.70
N TYR A 50 16.28 -34.47 65.48
CA TYR A 50 16.45 -33.21 64.69
C TYR A 50 15.83 -32.00 65.39
N ILE A 51 14.65 -32.17 66.00
CA ILE A 51 13.93 -31.04 66.66
C ILE A 51 14.75 -30.53 67.87
N GLN A 52 15.48 -31.44 68.56
CA GLN A 52 16.31 -31.06 69.73
C GLN A 52 17.64 -30.41 69.26
N ALA A 53 18.12 -30.74 68.10
CA ALA A 53 19.36 -30.17 67.59
C ALA A 53 19.24 -28.65 67.37
N ILE A 54 18.06 -28.13 66.99
CA ILE A 54 17.84 -26.70 66.72
C ILE A 54 18.02 -25.81 67.96
N PRO A 55 17.29 -26.04 69.09
CA PRO A 55 17.51 -25.24 70.30
C PRO A 55 18.92 -25.45 70.85
N PHE A 56 19.51 -26.66 70.68
CA PHE A 56 20.88 -26.91 71.09
C PHE A 56 21.89 -26.03 70.31
N ILE A 57 21.71 -25.81 69.00
CA ILE A 57 22.56 -24.91 68.20
C ILE A 57 22.45 -23.44 68.73
N TYR A 58 21.24 -22.99 68.98
CA TYR A 58 21.02 -21.63 69.52
C TYR A 58 21.64 -21.51 70.96
N ALA A 59 21.42 -22.48 71.85
CA ALA A 59 21.99 -22.42 73.14
C ALA A 59 23.53 -22.45 73.12
N TYR A 60 24.13 -23.27 72.27
CA TYR A 60 25.58 -23.31 72.07
C TYR A 60 26.12 -21.96 71.53
N ALA A 61 25.50 -21.38 70.57
CA ALA A 61 25.88 -20.08 70.02
C ALA A 61 25.78 -18.94 71.04
N ALA A 62 24.74 -18.94 71.87
CA ALA A 62 24.54 -17.97 72.92
C ALA A 62 25.63 -18.11 74.05
N ARG A 63 26.03 -19.34 74.36
CA ARG A 63 27.02 -19.61 75.41
C ARG A 63 28.47 -19.37 74.95
N TYR A 64 28.74 -19.55 73.65
CA TYR A 64 30.08 -19.46 73.08
C TYR A 64 30.13 -18.48 71.88
N PRO A 65 29.94 -17.20 72.09
CA PRO A 65 29.83 -16.19 70.98
C PRO A 65 31.10 -16.08 70.18
N HIS A 66 32.25 -16.48 70.70
CA HIS A 66 33.56 -16.39 69.98
C HIS A 66 34.03 -17.75 69.43
N ALA A 67 33.23 -18.84 69.61
CA ALA A 67 33.60 -20.14 69.06
C ALA A 67 33.58 -20.10 67.53
N ARG A 68 34.64 -20.57 66.87
CA ARG A 68 34.65 -20.79 65.43
C ARG A 68 33.69 -21.90 65.11
N LEU A 69 32.50 -21.52 64.66
CA LEU A 69 31.52 -22.46 64.15
C LEU A 69 31.99 -23.03 62.78
N PRO A 70 31.71 -24.32 62.52
CA PRO A 70 32.13 -24.95 61.29
C PRO A 70 31.50 -24.26 60.10
N SER A 71 32.30 -23.91 59.10
CA SER A 71 31.81 -23.38 57.80
C SER A 71 31.28 -24.56 56.99
N LEU A 72 29.98 -24.69 56.89
CA LEU A 72 29.35 -25.56 55.90
C LEU A 72 29.57 -24.98 54.49
N PRO A 73 29.80 -25.85 53.48
CA PRO A 73 29.85 -25.39 52.10
C PRO A 73 28.49 -24.80 51.73
N SER A 74 28.37 -23.47 51.79
CA SER A 74 27.15 -22.81 51.45
C SER A 74 27.15 -22.42 49.98
N SER A 75 26.05 -22.63 49.30
CA SER A 75 25.76 -22.07 47.99
C SER A 75 25.62 -20.52 48.04
N ALA A 76 25.78 -19.93 49.21
CA ALA A 76 25.69 -18.48 49.44
C ALA A 76 26.97 -17.70 49.03
N SER A 77 27.94 -18.34 48.37
CA SER A 77 29.15 -17.68 47.85
C SER A 77 28.87 -16.56 46.84
N THR A 78 27.69 -16.55 46.23
CA THR A 78 27.27 -15.56 45.21
C THR A 78 26.43 -14.39 45.76
N MET A 79 26.11 -14.40 47.07
CA MET A 79 25.29 -13.35 47.68
C MET A 79 26.12 -12.13 48.11
N PRO A 80 25.58 -10.91 48.01
CA PRO A 80 26.26 -9.69 48.48
C PRO A 80 26.53 -9.77 49.99
N LEU A 81 27.61 -9.15 50.44
CA LEU A 81 28.13 -9.27 51.80
C LEU A 81 27.14 -8.93 52.93
N GLN A 82 26.15 -8.07 52.63
CA GLN A 82 25.15 -7.58 53.60
C GLN A 82 24.04 -8.60 53.91
N THR A 83 23.90 -9.67 53.13
CA THR A 83 22.83 -10.67 53.24
C THR A 83 23.35 -12.07 53.52
N ARG A 84 24.64 -12.20 53.90
CA ARG A 84 25.19 -13.53 54.21
C ARG A 84 24.62 -14.06 55.54
N PRO A 85 24.01 -15.25 55.52
CA PRO A 85 23.47 -15.84 56.73
C PRO A 85 24.58 -16.09 57.77
N SER A 86 24.24 -15.91 59.04
CA SER A 86 25.16 -16.16 60.11
C SER A 86 25.56 -17.67 60.17
N PRO A 87 26.73 -17.99 60.66
CA PRO A 87 27.13 -19.40 60.79
C PRO A 87 26.12 -20.26 61.59
N VAL A 88 25.40 -19.64 62.53
CA VAL A 88 24.32 -20.26 63.29
C VAL A 88 23.14 -20.61 62.43
N GLU A 89 22.71 -19.67 61.60
CA GLU A 89 21.60 -19.85 60.66
C GLU A 89 21.92 -20.96 59.64
N LEU A 90 23.18 -21.06 59.19
CA LEU A 90 23.61 -22.13 58.29
C LEU A 90 23.47 -23.51 58.95
N LEU A 91 23.87 -23.65 60.23
CA LEU A 91 23.75 -24.90 60.98
C LEU A 91 22.27 -25.26 61.24
N VAL A 92 21.46 -24.28 61.56
CA VAL A 92 20.01 -24.46 61.77
C VAL A 92 19.35 -24.89 60.46
N ALA A 93 19.71 -24.27 59.36
CA ALA A 93 19.20 -24.66 58.04
C ALA A 93 19.62 -26.08 57.64
N ASP A 94 20.86 -26.49 57.94
CA ASP A 94 21.28 -27.87 57.70
C ASP A 94 20.51 -28.89 58.60
N ALA A 95 20.21 -28.54 59.86
CA ALA A 95 19.36 -29.37 60.72
C ALA A 95 17.94 -29.50 60.12
N TYR A 96 17.32 -28.42 59.69
CA TYR A 96 16.01 -28.48 59.02
C TYR A 96 16.07 -29.28 57.72
N ARG A 97 17.12 -29.10 56.92
CA ARG A 97 17.34 -29.88 55.69
C ARG A 97 17.38 -31.38 55.98
N ARG A 98 18.23 -31.81 56.90
CA ARG A 98 18.37 -33.24 57.27
C ARG A 98 17.07 -33.77 57.84
N PHE A 99 16.38 -33.02 58.66
CA PHE A 99 15.06 -33.38 59.14
C PHE A 99 14.04 -33.57 58.04
N GLY A 100 13.97 -32.61 57.12
CA GLY A 100 13.11 -32.71 55.95
C GLY A 100 13.47 -33.92 55.07
N GLU A 101 14.77 -34.20 54.87
CA GLU A 101 15.22 -35.40 54.14
C GLU A 101 14.82 -36.72 54.85
N HIS A 102 14.88 -36.73 56.13
CA HIS A 102 14.45 -37.90 56.91
C HIS A 102 12.93 -38.12 56.78
N LEU A 103 12.12 -37.08 56.95
CA LEU A 103 10.67 -37.14 56.78
C LEU A 103 10.30 -37.55 55.37
N TYR A 104 11.00 -37.00 54.37
CA TYR A 104 10.81 -37.34 52.96
C TYR A 104 11.06 -38.84 52.70
N ALA A 105 12.13 -39.40 53.27
CA ALA A 105 12.46 -40.82 53.15
C ALA A 105 11.42 -41.74 53.81
N ARG A 106 10.74 -41.28 54.89
CA ARG A 106 9.63 -41.95 55.53
C ARG A 106 8.29 -41.83 54.81
N GLY A 107 8.22 -41.01 53.76
CA GLY A 107 6.99 -40.78 53.02
C GLY A 107 6.09 -39.69 53.60
N ASP A 108 6.51 -38.96 54.60
CA ASP A 108 5.80 -37.84 55.20
C ASP A 108 6.19 -36.55 54.46
N PHE A 109 5.58 -36.33 53.32
CA PHE A 109 5.95 -35.24 52.39
C PHE A 109 5.46 -33.88 52.85
N GLU A 110 4.35 -33.83 53.57
CA GLU A 110 3.77 -32.58 54.07
C GLU A 110 4.69 -31.99 55.16
N ASN A 111 5.00 -32.76 56.18
CA ASN A 111 5.89 -32.30 57.23
C ASN A 111 7.32 -32.08 56.72
N ALA A 112 7.80 -32.89 55.77
CA ALA A 112 9.08 -32.69 55.11
C ALA A 112 9.13 -31.32 54.41
N MET A 113 8.06 -30.92 53.69
CA MET A 113 8.00 -29.65 53.02
C MET A 113 7.99 -28.47 54.00
N GLN A 114 7.27 -28.58 55.13
CA GLN A 114 7.29 -27.56 56.16
C GLN A 114 8.72 -27.32 56.68
N GLN A 115 9.51 -28.40 56.88
CA GLN A 115 10.91 -28.26 57.31
C GLN A 115 11.77 -27.62 56.22
N PHE A 116 11.58 -27.96 54.95
CA PHE A 116 12.28 -27.29 53.83
C PHE A 116 11.93 -25.81 53.71
N CYS A 117 10.71 -25.39 54.02
CA CYS A 117 10.34 -23.98 54.05
C CYS A 117 11.16 -23.14 55.04
N HIS A 118 11.66 -23.76 56.15
CA HIS A 118 12.55 -23.07 57.07
C HIS A 118 13.97 -22.85 56.52
N THR A 119 14.36 -23.52 55.43
CA THR A 119 15.65 -23.35 54.77
C THR A 119 15.69 -22.27 53.73
N ILE A 120 14.55 -21.64 53.41
CA ILE A 120 14.42 -20.58 52.38
C ILE A 120 15.29 -19.38 52.74
N GLY A 121 16.08 -18.90 51.77
CA GLY A 121 17.02 -17.80 51.94
C GLY A 121 18.43 -18.22 52.36
N ILE A 122 18.60 -19.43 52.84
CA ILE A 122 19.88 -19.97 53.32
C ILE A 122 20.41 -21.02 52.35
N MET A 123 19.54 -21.91 51.89
CA MET A 123 19.89 -23.01 50.98
C MET A 123 19.35 -22.72 49.57
N SER A 124 20.05 -23.28 48.57
CA SER A 124 19.60 -23.16 47.19
C SER A 124 18.23 -23.86 46.98
N PRO A 125 17.20 -23.13 46.50
CA PRO A 125 15.89 -23.71 46.26
C PRO A 125 15.90 -24.89 45.28
N SER A 126 16.88 -24.92 44.36
CA SER A 126 16.99 -25.92 43.30
C SER A 126 17.07 -27.35 43.81
N VAL A 127 17.66 -27.56 45.02
CA VAL A 127 17.77 -28.88 45.64
C VAL A 127 16.40 -29.43 46.03
N VAL A 128 15.58 -28.59 46.66
CA VAL A 128 14.22 -28.96 47.10
C VAL A 128 13.31 -29.13 45.90
N ILE A 129 13.37 -28.15 44.95
CA ILE A 129 12.55 -28.17 43.73
C ILE A 129 12.81 -29.47 42.96
N ARG A 130 14.07 -29.84 42.69
CA ARG A 130 14.40 -31.07 41.95
C ARG A 130 13.79 -32.31 42.63
N LYS A 131 13.95 -32.41 43.93
CA LYS A 131 13.49 -33.59 44.71
C LYS A 131 11.98 -33.83 44.63
N PHE A 132 11.19 -32.74 44.68
CA PHE A 132 9.72 -32.82 44.60
C PHE A 132 9.20 -32.83 43.15
N LEU A 133 9.93 -32.25 42.23
CA LEU A 133 9.59 -32.27 40.81
C LEU A 133 9.80 -33.67 40.22
N ASP A 134 10.93 -34.34 40.53
CA ASP A 134 11.22 -35.71 40.09
C ASP A 134 10.19 -36.72 40.61
N ALA A 135 9.69 -36.50 41.81
CA ALA A 135 8.65 -37.34 42.41
C ALA A 135 7.21 -36.96 41.95
N GLN A 136 7.04 -35.97 41.08
CA GLN A 136 5.75 -35.45 40.59
C GLN A 136 4.79 -35.00 41.72
N ARG A 137 5.33 -34.53 42.85
CA ARG A 137 4.56 -34.15 44.04
C ARG A 137 4.29 -32.64 44.05
N LEU A 138 3.60 -32.19 43.02
CA LEU A 138 3.38 -30.75 42.71
C LEU A 138 2.64 -30.01 43.83
N GLN A 139 1.70 -30.67 44.53
CA GLN A 139 0.95 -30.06 45.63
C GLN A 139 1.82 -29.58 46.80
N TYR A 140 2.89 -30.31 47.13
CA TYR A 140 3.82 -29.88 48.17
C TYR A 140 4.81 -28.84 47.65
N LEU A 141 5.18 -28.96 46.38
CA LEU A 141 6.06 -27.99 45.72
C LEU A 141 5.42 -26.59 45.65
N THR A 142 4.07 -26.50 45.46
CA THR A 142 3.37 -25.21 45.48
C THR A 142 3.56 -24.49 46.80
N VAL A 143 3.42 -25.20 47.96
CA VAL A 143 3.60 -24.62 49.29
C VAL A 143 5.00 -23.99 49.43
N TYR A 144 6.04 -24.68 48.96
CA TYR A 144 7.40 -24.17 49.01
C TYR A 144 7.60 -22.94 48.14
N LEU A 145 7.09 -22.97 46.91
CA LEU A 145 7.21 -21.86 45.98
C LEU A 145 6.40 -20.64 46.45
N GLU A 146 5.21 -20.85 47.03
CA GLU A 146 4.43 -19.80 47.67
C GLU A 146 5.20 -19.14 48.81
N ALA A 147 5.81 -19.96 49.71
CA ALA A 147 6.64 -19.48 50.79
C ALA A 147 7.88 -18.72 50.32
N LEU A 148 8.44 -19.12 49.16
CA LEU A 148 9.55 -18.44 48.52
C LEU A 148 9.13 -17.06 47.97
N HIS A 149 7.97 -16.99 47.33
CA HIS A 149 7.37 -15.74 46.88
C HIS A 149 7.01 -14.80 48.03
N ALA A 150 6.39 -15.32 49.08
CA ALA A 150 6.04 -14.52 50.28
C ALA A 150 7.26 -13.86 50.95
N ARG A 151 8.45 -14.43 50.77
CA ARG A 151 9.72 -13.87 51.29
C ARG A 151 10.45 -13.00 50.26
N HIS A 152 9.88 -12.71 49.08
CA HIS A 152 10.47 -11.93 47.98
C HIS A 152 11.84 -12.49 47.49
N LEU A 153 12.06 -13.80 47.61
CA LEU A 153 13.27 -14.49 47.18
C LEU A 153 13.08 -15.27 45.88
N ALA A 154 11.90 -15.18 45.30
CA ALA A 154 11.58 -15.86 44.05
C ALA A 154 12.11 -15.06 42.85
N HIS A 155 12.61 -15.78 41.86
CA HIS A 155 12.96 -15.22 40.54
C HIS A 155 11.96 -15.71 39.48
N THR A 156 12.09 -15.18 38.23
CA THR A 156 11.18 -15.49 37.11
C THR A 156 10.95 -16.98 36.87
N GLY A 157 12.00 -17.81 36.97
CA GLY A 157 11.86 -19.26 36.83
C GLY A 157 11.04 -19.92 37.93
N HIS A 158 11.10 -19.42 39.18
CA HIS A 158 10.27 -19.93 40.29
C HIS A 158 8.80 -19.54 40.08
N ALA A 159 8.54 -18.34 39.62
CA ALA A 159 7.22 -17.86 39.27
C ALA A 159 6.59 -18.72 38.16
N THR A 160 7.33 -18.98 37.08
CA THR A 160 6.89 -19.86 35.99
C THR A 160 6.61 -21.27 36.45
N LEU A 161 7.46 -21.82 37.35
CA LEU A 161 7.26 -23.16 37.91
C LEU A 161 6.01 -23.23 38.78
N LEU A 162 5.76 -22.19 39.60
CA LEU A 162 4.56 -22.09 40.44
C LEU A 162 3.30 -22.00 39.56
N LEU A 163 3.34 -21.19 38.52
CA LEU A 163 2.28 -21.08 37.53
C LEU A 163 1.96 -22.46 36.90
N ASN A 164 3.00 -23.20 36.50
CA ASN A 164 2.84 -24.53 35.92
C ASN A 164 2.28 -25.53 36.93
N CYS A 165 2.64 -25.40 38.22
CA CYS A 165 2.05 -26.23 39.28
C CYS A 165 0.55 -25.94 39.46
N TYR A 166 0.15 -24.67 39.51
CA TYR A 166 -1.27 -24.28 39.62
C TYR A 166 -2.09 -24.77 38.42
N THR A 167 -1.59 -24.59 37.21
CA THR A 167 -2.28 -25.07 36.01
C THR A 167 -2.45 -26.58 36.00
N LYS A 168 -1.43 -27.36 36.38
CA LYS A 168 -1.52 -28.83 36.46
C LYS A 168 -2.42 -29.32 37.58
N LEU A 169 -2.44 -28.63 38.71
CA LEU A 169 -3.33 -28.93 39.83
C LEU A 169 -4.76 -28.41 39.63
N ARG A 170 -5.01 -27.64 38.55
CA ARG A 170 -6.28 -26.97 38.27
C ARG A 170 -6.78 -26.08 39.41
N ASN A 171 -5.86 -25.47 40.13
CA ASN A 171 -6.20 -24.52 41.20
C ASN A 171 -6.36 -23.11 40.60
N ILE A 172 -7.52 -22.85 40.00
CA ILE A 172 -7.83 -21.61 39.28
C ILE A 172 -7.83 -20.39 40.21
N GLU A 173 -8.33 -20.57 41.45
CA GLU A 173 -8.40 -19.46 42.43
C GLU A 173 -7.01 -18.96 42.85
N ALA A 174 -6.09 -19.90 43.11
CA ALA A 174 -4.73 -19.54 43.45
C ALA A 174 -3.98 -18.95 42.26
N LEU A 175 -4.25 -19.44 41.03
CA LEU A 175 -3.72 -18.92 39.79
C LEU A 175 -4.17 -17.47 39.57
N ASP A 176 -5.46 -17.18 39.74
CA ASP A 176 -6.00 -15.83 39.58
C ASP A 176 -5.39 -14.86 40.59
N ARG A 177 -5.29 -15.25 41.87
CA ARG A 177 -4.65 -14.42 42.89
C ARG A 177 -3.19 -14.13 42.57
N PHE A 178 -2.49 -15.14 42.07
CA PHE A 178 -1.08 -15.04 41.72
C PHE A 178 -0.84 -14.10 40.51
N LEU A 179 -1.66 -14.21 39.47
CA LEU A 179 -1.56 -13.38 38.30
C LEU A 179 -1.96 -11.91 38.52
N ARG A 180 -2.83 -11.65 39.49
CA ARG A 180 -3.25 -10.28 39.89
C ARG A 180 -2.27 -9.61 40.86
N ALA A 181 -1.31 -10.35 41.41
CA ALA A 181 -0.31 -9.76 42.29
C ALA A 181 0.71 -8.96 41.49
N SER A 182 0.86 -7.69 41.85
CA SER A 182 1.73 -6.74 41.12
C SER A 182 3.24 -7.01 41.28
N ASP A 183 3.63 -7.74 42.32
CA ASP A 183 5.05 -7.87 42.71
C ASP A 183 5.72 -9.16 42.22
N VAL A 184 5.07 -9.89 41.32
CA VAL A 184 5.59 -11.18 40.84
C VAL A 184 6.50 -10.94 39.62
N PRO A 185 7.78 -11.36 39.70
CA PRO A 185 8.67 -11.32 38.55
C PRO A 185 8.27 -12.40 37.57
N LEU A 186 7.42 -12.04 36.56
CA LEU A 186 6.83 -12.99 35.63
C LEU A 186 7.44 -12.80 34.24
N ASP A 187 7.83 -13.87 33.59
CA ASP A 187 8.12 -13.87 32.15
C ASP A 187 6.79 -14.06 31.41
N VAL A 188 6.24 -12.94 30.91
CA VAL A 188 4.89 -12.89 30.34
C VAL A 188 4.69 -13.85 29.17
N PRO A 189 5.57 -13.91 28.16
CA PRO A 189 5.47 -14.87 27.06
C PRO A 189 5.40 -16.33 27.53
N VAL A 190 6.27 -16.70 28.49
CA VAL A 190 6.31 -18.07 29.03
C VAL A 190 5.08 -18.35 29.87
N ALA A 191 4.64 -17.39 30.68
CA ALA A 191 3.43 -17.51 31.48
C ALA A 191 2.18 -17.72 30.63
N LEU A 192 2.05 -16.97 29.53
CA LEU A 192 0.97 -17.13 28.56
C LEU A 192 0.95 -18.54 27.94
N ASP A 193 2.11 -19.04 27.53
CA ASP A 193 2.23 -20.38 26.94
C ASP A 193 1.84 -21.47 27.95
N VAL A 194 2.25 -21.32 29.20
CA VAL A 194 1.87 -22.24 30.28
C VAL A 194 0.37 -22.24 30.55
N CYS A 195 -0.26 -21.05 30.61
CA CYS A 195 -1.70 -20.94 30.83
C CYS A 195 -2.49 -21.51 29.64
N ARG A 196 -2.08 -21.25 28.41
CA ARG A 196 -2.71 -21.80 27.21
C ARG A 196 -2.64 -23.32 27.16
N ARG A 197 -1.45 -23.90 27.37
CA ARG A 197 -1.26 -25.36 27.42
C ARG A 197 -1.99 -26.01 28.59
N GLY A 198 -2.16 -25.27 29.69
CA GLY A 198 -2.93 -25.73 30.84
C GLY A 198 -4.44 -25.67 30.67
N GLY A 199 -4.95 -25.10 29.55
CA GLY A 199 -6.38 -24.93 29.30
C GLY A 199 -7.02 -23.82 30.14
N CYS A 200 -6.22 -22.86 30.62
CA CYS A 200 -6.68 -21.72 31.43
C CYS A 200 -6.81 -20.49 30.53
N ALA A 201 -7.72 -20.55 29.53
CA ALA A 201 -7.87 -19.50 28.52
C ALA A 201 -8.23 -18.13 29.10
N ALA A 202 -9.11 -18.09 30.12
CA ALA A 202 -9.52 -16.84 30.77
C ALA A 202 -8.35 -16.11 31.45
N GLN A 203 -7.48 -16.87 32.15
CA GLN A 203 -6.31 -16.33 32.82
C GLN A 203 -5.24 -15.88 31.83
N ALA A 204 -5.07 -16.63 30.74
CA ALA A 204 -4.18 -16.26 29.65
C ALA A 204 -4.66 -14.99 28.95
N ALA A 205 -5.96 -14.86 28.70
CA ALA A 205 -6.58 -13.66 28.12
C ALA A 205 -6.37 -12.44 29.04
N TYR A 206 -6.63 -12.58 30.35
CA TYR A 206 -6.38 -11.53 31.32
C TYR A 206 -4.92 -11.04 31.28
N LEU A 207 -3.97 -11.98 31.29
CA LEU A 207 -2.55 -11.66 31.25
C LEU A 207 -2.16 -10.94 29.96
N ALA A 208 -2.65 -11.40 28.81
CA ALA A 208 -2.42 -10.77 27.52
C ALA A 208 -3.00 -9.34 27.45
N GLN A 209 -4.18 -9.13 28.05
CA GLN A 209 -4.85 -7.83 28.11
C GLN A 209 -4.07 -6.83 28.98
N VAL A 210 -3.64 -7.24 30.18
CA VAL A 210 -2.88 -6.37 31.11
C VAL A 210 -1.55 -5.92 30.51
N HIS A 211 -0.90 -6.79 29.75
CA HIS A 211 0.39 -6.47 29.10
C HIS A 211 0.27 -5.92 27.69
N GLY A 212 -0.93 -5.62 27.20
CA GLY A 212 -1.16 -5.01 25.89
C GLY A 212 -0.77 -5.89 24.70
N MET A 213 -0.77 -7.21 24.88
CA MET A 213 -0.46 -8.20 23.82
C MET A 213 -1.75 -8.53 23.05
N HIS A 214 -2.18 -7.59 22.23
CA HIS A 214 -3.48 -7.62 21.53
C HIS A 214 -3.63 -8.83 20.59
N ASP A 215 -2.57 -9.16 19.86
CA ASP A 215 -2.51 -10.31 18.95
C ASP A 215 -2.71 -11.64 19.67
N VAL A 216 -2.04 -11.80 20.84
CA VAL A 216 -2.14 -13.00 21.66
C VAL A 216 -3.52 -13.10 22.30
N TYR A 217 -4.08 -11.97 22.79
CA TYR A 217 -5.43 -11.92 23.35
C TYR A 217 -6.47 -12.41 22.33
N LEU A 218 -6.45 -11.86 21.14
CA LEU A 218 -7.36 -12.26 20.07
C LEU A 218 -7.19 -13.72 19.66
N SER A 219 -5.93 -14.19 19.59
CA SER A 219 -5.64 -15.60 19.35
C SER A 219 -6.23 -16.51 20.41
N ILE A 220 -6.15 -16.14 21.69
CA ILE A 220 -6.72 -16.91 22.80
C ILE A 220 -8.24 -16.95 22.73
N GLN A 221 -8.90 -15.80 22.50
CA GLN A 221 -10.35 -15.74 22.43
C GLN A 221 -10.92 -16.57 21.26
N LEU A 222 -10.24 -16.53 20.12
CA LEU A 222 -10.73 -17.22 18.92
C LEU A 222 -10.34 -18.70 18.81
N HIS A 223 -9.25 -19.14 19.45
CA HIS A 223 -8.75 -20.51 19.30
C HIS A 223 -8.86 -21.33 20.58
N ASP A 224 -8.70 -20.71 21.75
CA ASP A 224 -8.62 -21.42 23.01
C ASP A 224 -9.95 -21.30 23.79
N ALA A 225 -10.61 -20.15 23.75
CA ALA A 225 -11.90 -19.89 24.41
C ALA A 225 -13.11 -20.11 23.50
N ASP A 226 -12.92 -20.02 22.17
CA ASP A 226 -13.98 -20.08 21.14
C ASP A 226 -15.11 -19.07 21.36
N ASP A 227 -14.72 -17.83 21.78
CA ASP A 227 -15.62 -16.71 22.01
C ASP A 227 -15.35 -15.55 21.04
N PRO A 228 -15.93 -15.59 19.83
CA PRO A 228 -15.75 -14.54 18.85
C PRO A 228 -16.37 -13.20 19.25
N LYS A 229 -17.40 -13.20 20.14
CA LYS A 229 -18.04 -11.97 20.61
C LYS A 229 -17.10 -11.16 21.49
N ALA A 230 -16.46 -11.84 22.47
CA ALA A 230 -15.46 -11.18 23.32
C ALA A 230 -14.28 -10.63 22.50
N ALA A 231 -13.90 -11.31 21.40
CA ALA A 231 -12.88 -10.82 20.49
C ALA A 231 -13.33 -9.56 19.73
N LEU A 232 -14.60 -9.50 19.28
CA LEU A 232 -15.17 -8.32 18.61
C LEU A 232 -15.31 -7.13 19.56
N ASP A 233 -15.82 -7.35 20.77
CA ASP A 233 -15.96 -6.30 21.80
C ASP A 233 -14.59 -5.71 22.16
N TYR A 234 -13.58 -6.58 22.21
CA TYR A 234 -12.22 -6.13 22.46
C TYR A 234 -11.67 -5.31 21.30
N LEU A 235 -11.85 -5.74 20.05
CA LEU A 235 -11.45 -4.98 18.86
C LEU A 235 -12.17 -3.62 18.83
N ALA A 236 -13.44 -3.56 19.19
CA ALA A 236 -14.20 -2.32 19.25
C ALA A 236 -13.67 -1.34 20.32
N SER A 237 -13.00 -1.84 21.37
CA SER A 237 -12.39 -1.02 22.42
C SER A 237 -11.03 -0.45 22.05
N LEU A 238 -10.40 -0.95 20.97
CA LEU A 238 -9.08 -0.49 20.52
C LEU A 238 -9.16 0.82 19.71
N PRO A 239 -8.10 1.62 19.67
CA PRO A 239 -8.02 2.78 18.78
C PRO A 239 -8.09 2.36 17.31
N HIS A 240 -8.73 3.15 16.47
CA HIS A 240 -9.01 2.83 15.06
C HIS A 240 -7.77 2.41 14.25
N SER A 241 -6.60 3.00 14.52
CA SER A 241 -5.33 2.64 13.88
C SER A 241 -4.94 1.17 14.11
N ASP A 242 -5.25 0.64 15.28
CA ASP A 242 -4.83 -0.70 15.70
C ASP A 242 -5.87 -1.75 15.34
N VAL A 243 -7.15 -1.37 15.27
CA VAL A 243 -8.24 -2.29 14.90
C VAL A 243 -7.94 -3.00 13.59
N MET A 244 -7.56 -2.27 12.54
CA MET A 244 -7.30 -2.86 11.23
C MET A 244 -6.11 -3.80 11.24
N ARG A 245 -5.03 -3.41 11.93
CA ARG A 245 -3.83 -4.22 12.05
C ARG A 245 -4.12 -5.58 12.68
N TYR A 246 -4.91 -5.61 13.75
CA TYR A 246 -5.24 -6.86 14.45
C TYR A 246 -6.40 -7.61 13.80
N PHE A 247 -7.32 -6.88 13.15
CA PHE A 247 -8.43 -7.50 12.43
C PHE A 247 -7.95 -8.45 11.32
N HIS A 248 -6.92 -8.07 10.56
CA HIS A 248 -6.39 -8.92 9.49
C HIS A 248 -5.92 -10.30 9.96
N LEU A 249 -5.49 -10.41 11.23
CA LEU A 249 -5.05 -11.68 11.82
C LEU A 249 -6.22 -12.63 12.13
N CYS A 250 -7.40 -12.08 12.39
CA CYS A 250 -8.57 -12.84 12.87
C CYS A 250 -9.79 -12.75 11.95
N ALA A 251 -9.70 -11.96 10.87
CA ALA A 251 -10.81 -11.62 9.97
C ALA A 251 -11.64 -12.83 9.53
N ARG A 252 -10.99 -13.88 9.06
CA ARG A 252 -11.67 -15.06 8.52
C ARG A 252 -12.54 -15.74 9.57
N LYS A 253 -12.03 -15.95 10.78
CA LYS A 253 -12.79 -16.60 11.85
C LYS A 253 -13.95 -15.74 12.34
N LEU A 254 -13.74 -14.42 12.42
CA LEU A 254 -14.78 -13.50 12.83
C LEU A 254 -15.90 -13.40 11.79
N LEU A 255 -15.57 -13.39 10.51
CA LEU A 255 -16.54 -13.40 9.42
C LEU A 255 -17.34 -14.72 9.36
N ASP A 256 -16.69 -15.86 9.63
CA ASP A 256 -17.35 -17.18 9.67
C ASP A 256 -18.28 -17.32 10.88
N ALA A 257 -17.89 -16.79 12.05
CA ALA A 257 -18.62 -16.98 13.30
C ALA A 257 -19.69 -15.92 13.55
N GLU A 258 -19.35 -14.63 13.38
CA GLU A 258 -20.23 -13.48 13.72
C GLU A 258 -20.21 -12.44 12.59
N ALA A 259 -20.69 -12.83 11.41
CA ALA A 259 -20.67 -12.03 10.20
C ALA A 259 -21.33 -10.65 10.35
N GLY A 260 -22.49 -10.57 11.00
CA GLY A 260 -23.25 -9.34 11.18
C GLY A 260 -22.50 -8.33 12.05
N ALA A 261 -22.11 -8.73 13.27
CA ALA A 261 -21.41 -7.87 14.20
C ALA A 261 -20.02 -7.44 13.67
N THR A 262 -19.35 -8.32 12.93
CA THR A 262 -18.07 -8.02 12.27
C THR A 262 -18.24 -6.95 11.19
N THR A 263 -19.28 -7.05 10.36
CA THR A 263 -19.58 -6.02 9.35
C THR A 263 -19.98 -4.70 9.98
N ASP A 264 -20.71 -4.70 11.09
CA ASP A 264 -21.08 -3.49 11.83
C ASP A 264 -19.83 -2.76 12.37
N LEU A 265 -18.92 -3.51 12.97
CA LEU A 265 -17.64 -2.98 13.45
C LEU A 265 -16.84 -2.34 12.30
N LEU A 266 -16.71 -3.05 11.19
CA LEU A 266 -15.97 -2.56 10.03
C LEU A 266 -16.60 -1.28 9.45
N VAL A 267 -17.92 -1.25 9.29
CA VAL A 267 -18.62 -0.04 8.84
C VAL A 267 -18.32 1.12 9.77
N HIS A 268 -18.41 0.92 11.08
CA HIS A 268 -18.09 1.97 12.06
C HIS A 268 -16.65 2.47 11.93
N VAL A 269 -15.68 1.56 11.76
CA VAL A 269 -14.26 1.92 11.61
C VAL A 269 -14.01 2.71 10.32
N TYR A 270 -14.62 2.31 9.20
CA TYR A 270 -14.41 2.97 7.90
C TYR A 270 -15.21 4.26 7.70
N THR A 271 -16.27 4.47 8.47
CA THR A 271 -17.11 5.69 8.40
C THR A 271 -16.77 6.71 9.47
N ALA A 272 -15.88 6.41 10.41
CA ALA A 272 -15.44 7.35 11.44
C ALA A 272 -14.69 8.54 10.79
N GLU A 273 -15.01 9.76 11.20
CA GLU A 273 -14.42 11.00 10.64
C GLU A 273 -12.89 11.09 10.77
N SER A 274 -12.32 10.37 11.72
CA SER A 274 -10.87 10.31 11.98
C SER A 274 -10.13 9.22 11.22
N ALA A 275 -10.83 8.41 10.43
CA ALA A 275 -10.23 7.26 9.76
C ALA A 275 -9.45 7.69 8.50
N THR A 276 -8.14 7.77 8.60
CA THR A 276 -7.23 7.84 7.45
C THR A 276 -6.89 6.43 6.96
N VAL A 277 -7.88 5.75 6.40
CA VAL A 277 -7.67 4.40 5.87
C VAL A 277 -7.11 4.51 4.46
N SER A 278 -5.99 3.83 4.20
CA SER A 278 -5.38 3.80 2.88
C SER A 278 -6.18 2.90 1.92
N THR A 279 -6.05 3.16 0.62
CA THR A 279 -6.64 2.28 -0.42
C THR A 279 -6.07 0.86 -0.36
N ASP A 280 -4.80 0.72 0.04
CA ASP A 280 -4.13 -0.57 0.13
C ASP A 280 -4.70 -1.42 1.28
N ASP A 281 -4.94 -0.82 2.45
CA ASP A 281 -5.56 -1.51 3.59
C ASP A 281 -6.98 -1.97 3.25
N PHE A 282 -7.73 -1.13 2.52
CA PHE A 282 -9.06 -1.51 2.05
C PHE A 282 -9.01 -2.68 1.05
N GLN A 283 -8.02 -2.70 0.17
CA GLN A 283 -7.84 -3.79 -0.79
C GLN A 283 -7.48 -5.11 -0.09
N VAL A 284 -6.65 -5.06 0.95
CA VAL A 284 -6.35 -6.22 1.80
C VAL A 284 -7.61 -6.71 2.51
N LEU A 285 -8.44 -5.79 3.04
CA LEU A 285 -9.71 -6.13 3.66
C LEU A 285 -10.63 -6.91 2.71
N LEU A 286 -10.78 -6.43 1.47
CA LEU A 286 -11.63 -7.09 0.47
C LEU A 286 -11.23 -8.56 0.24
N SER A 287 -9.95 -8.88 0.35
CA SER A 287 -9.45 -10.26 0.18
C SER A 287 -10.01 -11.24 1.21
N HIS A 288 -10.36 -10.77 2.41
CA HIS A 288 -10.94 -11.62 3.47
C HIS A 288 -12.39 -12.03 3.19
N PHE A 289 -13.10 -11.26 2.35
CA PHE A 289 -14.50 -11.54 1.99
C PHE A 289 -14.65 -12.48 0.79
N VAL A 290 -13.57 -13.01 0.22
CA VAL A 290 -13.63 -13.87 -0.98
C VAL A 290 -14.57 -15.07 -0.82
N GLY A 291 -14.71 -15.60 0.40
CA GLY A 291 -15.66 -16.69 0.70
C GLY A 291 -17.11 -16.23 0.94
N HIS A 292 -17.36 -14.93 1.11
CA HIS A 292 -18.65 -14.37 1.55
C HIS A 292 -19.12 -13.20 0.69
N PRO A 293 -19.43 -13.41 -0.60
CA PRO A 293 -19.74 -12.32 -1.53
C PRO A 293 -21.01 -11.53 -1.15
N ARG A 294 -22.00 -12.17 -0.55
CA ARG A 294 -23.22 -11.47 -0.09
C ARG A 294 -22.96 -10.57 1.13
N LEU A 295 -22.06 -10.98 2.01
CA LEU A 295 -21.67 -10.14 3.14
C LEU A 295 -20.87 -8.93 2.65
N LEU A 296 -20.00 -9.14 1.66
CA LEU A 296 -19.28 -8.05 1.03
C LEU A 296 -20.23 -7.06 0.35
N GLU A 297 -21.23 -7.55 -0.38
CA GLU A 297 -22.26 -6.71 -0.99
C GLU A 297 -22.95 -5.84 0.07
N HIS A 298 -23.42 -6.45 1.16
CA HIS A 298 -24.07 -5.73 2.25
C HIS A 298 -23.15 -4.71 2.94
N PHE A 299 -21.90 -5.08 3.20
CA PHE A 299 -20.88 -4.18 3.78
C PHE A 299 -20.65 -2.96 2.89
N LEU A 300 -20.43 -3.17 1.58
CA LEU A 300 -20.20 -2.09 0.61
C LEU A 300 -21.43 -1.19 0.43
N GLU A 301 -22.66 -1.77 0.45
CA GLU A 301 -23.90 -0.98 0.43
C GLU A 301 -23.97 -0.04 1.64
N ARG A 302 -23.66 -0.53 2.83
CA ARG A 302 -23.66 0.28 4.04
C ARG A 302 -22.59 1.39 4.03
N ILE A 303 -21.41 1.09 3.51
CA ILE A 303 -20.37 2.13 3.31
C ILE A 303 -20.84 3.18 2.31
N ARG A 304 -21.44 2.77 1.20
CA ARG A 304 -21.99 3.70 0.21
C ARG A 304 -23.03 4.62 0.84
N ASP A 305 -23.98 4.04 1.58
CA ASP A 305 -25.07 4.80 2.20
C ASP A 305 -24.55 5.73 3.29
N ALA A 306 -23.58 5.30 4.09
CA ALA A 306 -22.96 6.13 5.11
C ALA A 306 -22.10 7.28 4.53
N CYS A 307 -21.48 7.05 3.35
CA CYS A 307 -20.66 8.06 2.68
C CYS A 307 -21.46 8.90 1.65
N ALA A 308 -22.75 8.63 1.44
CA ALA A 308 -23.56 9.34 0.47
C ALA A 308 -23.63 10.84 0.75
N ASP A 309 -23.79 11.23 2.01
CA ASP A 309 -23.93 12.61 2.48
C ASP A 309 -22.59 13.25 2.90
N ALA A 310 -21.45 12.50 2.82
CA ALA A 310 -20.17 13.03 3.23
C ALA A 310 -19.65 14.08 2.23
N THR A 311 -19.25 15.24 2.75
CA THR A 311 -18.69 16.35 1.95
C THR A 311 -17.36 15.99 1.29
N ARG A 312 -16.61 15.08 1.90
CA ARG A 312 -15.36 14.54 1.35
C ARG A 312 -15.45 13.01 1.34
N LYS A 313 -15.41 12.44 0.15
CA LYS A 313 -15.39 10.98 0.00
C LYS A 313 -13.99 10.44 0.29
N PRO A 314 -13.88 9.32 1.03
CA PRO A 314 -12.60 8.66 1.28
C PRO A 314 -11.95 8.19 -0.04
N ASP A 315 -10.62 8.10 -0.07
CA ASP A 315 -9.87 7.69 -1.26
C ASP A 315 -10.22 6.26 -1.72
N PHE A 316 -10.59 5.38 -0.80
CA PHE A 316 -11.03 4.01 -1.11
C PHE A 316 -12.45 3.91 -1.68
N PHE A 317 -13.23 5.00 -1.65
CA PHE A 317 -14.65 4.97 -2.01
C PHE A 317 -14.88 4.53 -3.47
N VAL A 318 -14.06 5.01 -4.39
CA VAL A 318 -14.14 4.63 -5.81
C VAL A 318 -13.88 3.11 -5.97
N LEU A 319 -12.89 2.58 -5.25
CA LEU A 319 -12.60 1.16 -5.26
C LEU A 319 -13.76 0.33 -4.68
N ALA A 320 -14.38 0.82 -3.61
CA ALA A 320 -15.55 0.19 -3.01
C ALA A 320 -16.74 0.14 -3.99
N GLN A 321 -16.97 1.23 -4.74
CA GLN A 321 -18.01 1.28 -5.75
C GLN A 321 -17.71 0.38 -6.97
N ASP A 322 -16.46 0.33 -7.40
CA ASP A 322 -16.03 -0.59 -8.48
C ASP A 322 -16.26 -2.05 -8.10
N THR A 323 -15.91 -2.44 -6.87
CA THR A 323 -16.15 -3.81 -6.37
C THR A 323 -17.63 -4.11 -6.17
N LEU A 324 -18.41 -3.14 -5.68
CA LEU A 324 -19.86 -3.27 -5.55
C LEU A 324 -20.54 -3.45 -6.91
N LEU A 325 -20.07 -2.70 -7.92
CA LEU A 325 -20.55 -2.85 -9.30
C LEU A 325 -20.26 -4.26 -9.85
N GLU A 326 -19.07 -4.80 -9.61
CA GLU A 326 -18.73 -6.18 -10.02
C GLU A 326 -19.64 -7.21 -9.36
N LEU A 327 -19.92 -7.06 -8.06
CA LEU A 327 -20.84 -7.93 -7.32
C LEU A 327 -22.28 -7.82 -7.82
N TYR A 328 -22.77 -6.62 -8.09
CA TYR A 328 -24.10 -6.42 -8.64
C TYR A 328 -24.25 -7.06 -10.02
N LEU A 329 -23.25 -6.92 -10.87
CA LEU A 329 -23.27 -7.56 -12.20
C LEU A 329 -23.25 -9.09 -12.10
N ALA A 330 -22.69 -9.66 -11.03
CA ALA A 330 -22.69 -11.10 -10.80
C ALA A 330 -24.01 -11.62 -10.20
N HIS A 331 -24.68 -10.85 -9.33
CA HIS A 331 -25.82 -11.33 -8.55
C HIS A 331 -27.12 -10.59 -8.81
N THR A 332 -27.08 -9.27 -9.01
CA THR A 332 -28.28 -8.39 -9.10
C THR A 332 -28.08 -7.30 -10.17
N PRO A 333 -28.17 -7.67 -11.46
CA PRO A 333 -27.84 -6.73 -12.56
C PRO A 333 -28.74 -5.49 -12.59
N ASP A 334 -29.94 -5.54 -12.04
CA ASP A 334 -30.84 -4.38 -11.99
C ASP A 334 -30.28 -3.25 -11.12
N LYS A 335 -29.66 -3.59 -10.00
CA LYS A 335 -28.99 -2.60 -9.13
C LYS A 335 -27.75 -1.99 -9.79
N ALA A 336 -27.06 -2.74 -10.66
CA ALA A 336 -25.89 -2.26 -11.38
C ALA A 336 -26.23 -1.06 -12.28
N LEU A 337 -27.42 -1.08 -12.92
CA LEU A 337 -27.85 0.01 -13.77
C LEU A 337 -28.02 1.33 -12.99
N HIS A 338 -28.60 1.28 -11.80
CA HIS A 338 -28.74 2.46 -10.94
C HIS A 338 -27.38 3.08 -10.55
N VAL A 339 -26.38 2.26 -10.27
CA VAL A 339 -25.01 2.74 -9.98
C VAL A 339 -24.40 3.39 -11.22
N LEU A 340 -24.60 2.79 -12.39
CA LEU A 340 -24.11 3.31 -13.66
C LEU A 340 -24.85 4.57 -14.13
N GLU A 341 -26.09 4.78 -13.72
CA GLU A 341 -26.86 6.01 -13.99
C GLU A 341 -26.51 7.16 -13.04
N GLY A 342 -25.98 6.88 -11.85
CA GLY A 342 -25.51 7.85 -10.87
C GLY A 342 -24.33 8.69 -11.36
N ASP A 343 -23.70 9.46 -10.48
CA ASP A 343 -22.56 10.32 -10.82
C ASP A 343 -21.34 9.55 -11.34
N ALA A 344 -20.74 10.03 -12.42
CA ALA A 344 -19.55 9.41 -13.03
C ALA A 344 -18.31 9.44 -12.13
N SER A 345 -18.27 10.33 -11.13
CA SER A 345 -17.17 10.43 -10.17
C SER A 345 -17.15 9.31 -9.12
N LEU A 346 -18.21 8.50 -9.07
CA LEU A 346 -18.37 7.46 -8.05
C LEU A 346 -17.65 6.15 -8.40
N TYR A 347 -17.35 5.91 -9.65
CA TYR A 347 -16.71 4.66 -10.11
C TYR A 347 -15.73 4.94 -11.25
N THR A 348 -14.84 3.99 -11.53
CA THR A 348 -13.88 4.08 -12.64
C THR A 348 -14.53 3.60 -13.94
N PRO A 349 -14.79 4.50 -14.93
CA PRO A 349 -15.50 4.10 -16.14
C PRO A 349 -14.81 2.99 -16.94
N SER A 350 -13.47 2.97 -16.98
CA SER A 350 -12.71 1.92 -17.66
C SER A 350 -12.87 0.54 -17.00
N ARG A 351 -12.93 0.47 -15.67
CA ARG A 351 -13.21 -0.77 -14.95
C ARG A 351 -14.66 -1.21 -15.15
N ALA A 352 -15.60 -0.28 -15.06
CA ALA A 352 -17.01 -0.55 -15.32
C ALA A 352 -17.23 -1.16 -16.71
N LEU A 353 -16.49 -0.66 -17.73
CA LEU A 353 -16.51 -1.23 -19.07
C LEU A 353 -16.11 -2.72 -19.09
N ILE A 354 -14.99 -3.03 -18.44
CA ILE A 354 -14.48 -4.41 -18.37
C ILE A 354 -15.47 -5.32 -17.65
N PHE A 355 -16.03 -4.87 -16.54
CA PHE A 355 -17.00 -5.65 -15.75
C PHE A 355 -18.30 -5.90 -16.52
N CYS A 356 -18.85 -4.87 -17.17
CA CYS A 356 -20.04 -5.02 -18.00
C CYS A 356 -19.80 -5.93 -19.20
N ALA A 357 -18.62 -5.84 -19.83
CA ALA A 357 -18.24 -6.72 -20.94
C ALA A 357 -18.09 -8.18 -20.48
N LYS A 358 -17.42 -8.41 -19.34
CA LYS A 358 -17.25 -9.74 -18.73
C LYS A 358 -18.61 -10.38 -18.36
N ALA A 359 -19.50 -9.58 -17.79
CA ALA A 359 -20.85 -10.02 -17.41
C ALA A 359 -21.82 -10.10 -18.61
N ARG A 360 -21.43 -9.66 -19.81
CA ARG A 360 -22.28 -9.53 -20.99
C ARG A 360 -23.55 -8.69 -20.73
N TYR A 361 -23.43 -7.71 -19.86
CA TYR A 361 -24.56 -6.85 -19.49
C TYR A 361 -24.68 -5.65 -20.43
N THR A 362 -25.45 -5.84 -21.49
CA THR A 362 -25.61 -4.86 -22.57
C THR A 362 -26.10 -3.47 -22.12
N PRO A 363 -27.13 -3.32 -21.24
CA PRO A 363 -27.61 -1.99 -20.86
C PRO A 363 -26.51 -1.16 -20.16
N GLY A 364 -25.75 -1.79 -19.25
CA GLY A 364 -24.65 -1.14 -18.57
C GLY A 364 -23.49 -0.78 -19.50
N LEU A 365 -23.16 -1.70 -20.42
CA LEU A 365 -22.10 -1.48 -21.41
C LEU A 365 -22.37 -0.23 -22.27
N LEU A 366 -23.59 -0.11 -22.77
CA LEU A 366 -24.01 1.04 -23.59
C LEU A 366 -23.95 2.33 -22.78
N ARG A 367 -24.37 2.29 -21.51
CA ARG A 367 -24.34 3.46 -20.64
C ARG A 367 -22.91 3.93 -20.35
N VAL A 368 -21.98 2.99 -20.16
CA VAL A 368 -20.56 3.32 -19.99
C VAL A 368 -19.96 3.87 -21.28
N TYR A 369 -20.30 3.32 -22.44
CA TYR A 369 -19.86 3.88 -23.73
C TYR A 369 -20.35 5.32 -23.93
N GLU A 370 -21.63 5.61 -23.61
CA GLU A 370 -22.17 6.97 -23.66
C GLU A 370 -21.36 7.94 -22.79
N ARG A 371 -20.98 7.52 -21.58
CA ARG A 371 -20.19 8.35 -20.66
C ARG A 371 -18.75 8.58 -21.09
N LEU A 372 -18.14 7.57 -21.69
CA LEU A 372 -16.78 7.67 -22.23
C LEU A 372 -16.74 8.40 -23.57
N GLY A 373 -17.89 8.76 -24.14
CA GLY A 373 -17.96 9.35 -25.48
C GLY A 373 -17.58 8.38 -26.60
N MET A 374 -17.59 7.07 -26.33
CA MET A 374 -17.23 6.03 -27.30
C MET A 374 -18.44 5.69 -28.19
N VAL A 375 -18.89 6.68 -28.96
CA VAL A 375 -20.10 6.54 -29.79
C VAL A 375 -19.92 5.51 -30.90
N ASP A 376 -18.71 5.38 -31.42
CA ASP A 376 -18.36 4.36 -32.42
C ASP A 376 -18.61 2.93 -31.88
N ALA A 377 -18.27 2.69 -30.61
CA ALA A 377 -18.49 1.39 -29.97
C ALA A 377 -19.99 1.10 -29.80
N ILE A 378 -20.82 2.12 -29.54
CA ILE A 378 -22.29 1.96 -29.47
C ILE A 378 -22.84 1.56 -30.84
N LEU A 379 -22.38 2.26 -31.88
CA LEU A 379 -22.79 1.96 -33.25
C LEU A 379 -22.36 0.54 -33.65
N GLN A 380 -21.11 0.19 -33.41
CA GLN A 380 -20.58 -1.15 -33.70
C GLN A 380 -21.36 -2.25 -32.96
N HIS A 381 -21.73 -1.99 -31.71
CA HIS A 381 -22.56 -2.93 -30.95
C HIS A 381 -23.90 -3.20 -31.64
N TRP A 382 -24.59 -2.15 -32.11
CA TRP A 382 -25.87 -2.31 -32.80
C TRP A 382 -25.73 -2.91 -34.19
N ILE A 383 -24.64 -2.62 -34.89
CA ILE A 383 -24.30 -3.27 -36.17
C ILE A 383 -24.12 -4.77 -35.97
N HIS A 384 -23.36 -5.20 -34.96
CA HIS A 384 -23.17 -6.61 -34.66
C HIS A 384 -24.45 -7.31 -34.20
N ALA A 385 -25.33 -6.58 -33.50
CA ALA A 385 -26.63 -7.09 -33.13
C ALA A 385 -27.63 -7.18 -34.30
N GLY A 386 -27.31 -6.57 -35.44
CA GLY A 386 -28.20 -6.54 -36.62
C GLY A 386 -29.42 -5.64 -36.46
N ASP A 387 -29.45 -4.75 -35.44
CA ASP A 387 -30.61 -3.90 -35.14
C ASP A 387 -30.56 -2.59 -35.96
N SER A 388 -31.19 -2.63 -37.14
CA SER A 388 -31.23 -1.50 -38.07
C SER A 388 -31.89 -0.25 -37.50
N GLU A 389 -32.87 -0.39 -36.60
CA GLU A 389 -33.57 0.73 -36.00
C GLU A 389 -32.69 1.49 -34.97
N ARG A 390 -32.00 0.75 -34.12
CA ARG A 390 -31.11 1.35 -33.15
C ARG A 390 -29.86 1.95 -33.77
N VAL A 391 -29.38 1.39 -34.89
CA VAL A 391 -28.31 1.97 -35.70
C VAL A 391 -28.72 3.37 -36.19
N LEU A 392 -29.93 3.49 -36.78
CA LEU A 392 -30.44 4.80 -37.24
C LEU A 392 -30.62 5.79 -36.09
N ARG A 393 -31.21 5.36 -34.96
CA ARG A 393 -31.36 6.24 -33.78
C ARG A 393 -30.01 6.72 -33.24
N THR A 394 -29.00 5.88 -33.27
CA THR A 394 -27.65 6.23 -32.84
C THR A 394 -27.06 7.28 -33.77
N LEU A 395 -27.24 7.12 -35.10
CA LEU A 395 -26.79 8.09 -36.08
C LEU A 395 -27.55 9.43 -35.96
N GLU A 396 -28.86 9.40 -35.78
CA GLU A 396 -29.69 10.61 -35.60
C GLU A 396 -29.28 11.40 -34.35
N ARG A 397 -28.93 10.70 -33.28
CA ARG A 397 -28.56 11.32 -32.00
C ARG A 397 -27.15 11.90 -32.00
N TYR A 398 -26.19 11.21 -32.61
CA TYR A 398 -24.77 11.53 -32.50
C TYR A 398 -24.13 11.94 -33.84
N GLY A 399 -24.79 11.71 -34.96
CA GLY A 399 -24.22 11.96 -36.29
C GLY A 399 -23.82 13.40 -36.54
N ALA A 400 -24.55 14.38 -35.98
CA ALA A 400 -24.22 15.79 -36.11
C ALA A 400 -22.87 16.17 -35.48
N THR A 401 -22.46 15.45 -34.43
CA THR A 401 -21.19 15.69 -33.70
C THR A 401 -20.06 14.76 -34.15
N HIS A 402 -20.40 13.57 -34.68
CA HIS A 402 -19.46 12.52 -35.07
C HIS A 402 -19.66 12.06 -36.50
N ALA A 403 -19.05 12.79 -37.43
CA ALA A 403 -19.16 12.48 -38.87
C ALA A 403 -18.66 11.07 -39.25
N GLN A 404 -17.73 10.54 -38.49
CA GLN A 404 -17.18 9.20 -38.73
C GLN A 404 -18.20 8.06 -38.62
N LEU A 405 -19.37 8.28 -37.99
CA LEU A 405 -20.41 7.26 -37.85
C LEU A 405 -21.13 6.95 -39.17
N TYR A 406 -21.13 7.86 -40.11
CA TYR A 406 -21.84 7.70 -41.38
C TYR A 406 -21.26 6.58 -42.24
N GLY A 407 -19.92 6.43 -42.28
CA GLY A 407 -19.25 5.38 -43.06
C GLY A 407 -19.64 3.97 -42.67
N PRO A 408 -19.43 3.57 -41.39
CA PRO A 408 -19.87 2.24 -40.89
C PRO A 408 -21.38 2.01 -41.02
N THR A 409 -22.20 3.07 -40.84
CA THR A 409 -23.65 2.97 -41.01
C THR A 409 -24.04 2.66 -42.45
N LEU A 410 -23.48 3.38 -43.42
CA LEU A 410 -23.70 3.12 -44.84
C LEU A 410 -23.23 1.73 -45.23
N SER A 411 -22.04 1.32 -44.77
CA SER A 411 -21.51 -0.04 -45.02
C SER A 411 -22.44 -1.13 -44.46
N PHE A 412 -23.04 -0.90 -43.28
CA PHE A 412 -23.99 -1.82 -42.70
C PHE A 412 -25.27 -1.95 -43.54
N PHE A 413 -25.90 -0.83 -43.93
CA PHE A 413 -27.12 -0.86 -44.74
C PHE A 413 -26.93 -1.37 -46.15
N THR A 414 -25.70 -1.28 -46.69
CA THR A 414 -25.34 -1.83 -48.01
C THR A 414 -24.78 -3.24 -47.93
N SER A 415 -24.74 -3.86 -46.73
CA SER A 415 -24.20 -5.21 -46.57
C SER A 415 -25.05 -6.34 -47.20
N THR A 416 -26.39 -6.16 -47.22
CA THR A 416 -27.30 -7.11 -47.81
C THR A 416 -28.41 -6.39 -48.60
N HIS A 417 -28.88 -7.03 -49.69
CA HIS A 417 -30.00 -6.50 -50.50
C HIS A 417 -31.30 -6.32 -49.69
N GLU A 418 -31.56 -7.23 -48.71
CA GLU A 418 -32.75 -7.18 -47.88
C GLU A 418 -32.74 -5.93 -46.97
N LEU A 419 -31.64 -5.65 -46.28
CA LEU A 419 -31.50 -4.46 -45.43
C LEU A 419 -31.61 -3.16 -46.24
N PHE A 420 -30.96 -3.14 -47.40
CA PHE A 420 -31.05 -2.02 -48.29
C PHE A 420 -32.48 -1.74 -48.76
N ALA A 421 -33.21 -2.81 -49.20
CA ALA A 421 -34.59 -2.69 -49.66
C ALA A 421 -35.54 -2.22 -48.56
N GLN A 422 -35.37 -2.75 -47.35
CA GLN A 422 -36.19 -2.37 -46.18
C GLN A 422 -35.98 -0.92 -45.72
N ARG A 423 -34.77 -0.38 -45.87
CA ARG A 423 -34.40 0.92 -45.32
C ARG A 423 -33.89 1.89 -46.40
N ARG A 424 -34.29 1.70 -47.64
CA ARG A 424 -33.87 2.48 -48.82
C ARG A 424 -34.01 3.99 -48.60
N GLU A 425 -35.15 4.46 -48.12
CA GLU A 425 -35.39 5.88 -47.86
C GLU A 425 -34.47 6.47 -46.78
N ALA A 426 -34.09 5.66 -45.77
CA ALA A 426 -33.16 6.09 -44.76
C ALA A 426 -31.73 6.23 -45.33
N VAL A 427 -31.30 5.29 -46.18
CA VAL A 427 -30.00 5.33 -46.86
C VAL A 427 -29.94 6.54 -47.80
N GLU A 428 -31.00 6.80 -48.56
CA GLU A 428 -31.10 7.98 -49.44
C GLU A 428 -30.95 9.29 -48.65
N ARG A 429 -31.63 9.41 -47.51
CA ARG A 429 -31.50 10.59 -46.62
C ARG A 429 -30.10 10.73 -46.05
N ILE A 430 -29.48 9.63 -45.63
CA ILE A 430 -28.11 9.64 -45.11
C ILE A 430 -27.12 10.09 -46.19
N VAL A 431 -27.25 9.55 -47.42
CA VAL A 431 -26.39 9.91 -48.54
C VAL A 431 -26.56 11.40 -48.89
N GLN A 432 -27.83 11.90 -48.94
CA GLN A 432 -28.09 13.31 -49.15
C GLN A 432 -27.46 14.20 -48.07
N HIS A 433 -27.57 13.79 -46.79
CA HIS A 433 -26.98 14.54 -45.70
C HIS A 433 -25.43 14.58 -45.79
N VAL A 434 -24.82 13.45 -46.10
CA VAL A 434 -23.35 13.34 -46.28
C VAL A 434 -22.87 14.23 -47.41
N LEU A 435 -23.61 14.27 -48.53
CA LEU A 435 -23.29 15.11 -49.69
C LEU A 435 -23.51 16.59 -49.40
N GLN A 436 -24.60 16.97 -48.73
CA GLN A 436 -24.89 18.37 -48.39
C GLN A 436 -23.84 18.98 -47.46
N HIS A 437 -23.31 18.17 -46.53
CA HIS A 437 -22.30 18.63 -45.55
C HIS A 437 -20.86 18.31 -45.97
N ALA A 438 -20.66 17.74 -47.17
CA ALA A 438 -19.34 17.36 -47.69
C ALA A 438 -18.51 16.52 -46.70
N LEU A 439 -19.16 15.57 -46.01
CA LEU A 439 -18.51 14.78 -44.96
C LEU A 439 -17.52 13.75 -45.51
N PHE A 440 -17.74 13.28 -46.73
CA PHE A 440 -16.84 12.38 -47.49
C PHE A 440 -16.60 12.92 -48.88
N SER A 441 -15.45 12.61 -49.42
CA SER A 441 -15.21 12.89 -50.84
C SER A 441 -16.11 12.02 -51.71
N PRO A 442 -16.51 12.49 -52.91
CA PRO A 442 -17.34 11.70 -53.80
C PRO A 442 -16.74 10.33 -54.16
N ILE A 443 -15.41 10.22 -54.22
CA ILE A 443 -14.69 9.00 -54.52
C ILE A 443 -14.81 8.02 -53.35
N GLU A 444 -14.61 8.48 -52.11
CA GLU A 444 -14.78 7.65 -50.90
C GLU A 444 -16.22 7.12 -50.77
N LEU A 445 -17.20 7.95 -51.11
CA LEU A 445 -18.59 7.52 -51.06
C LEU A 445 -18.91 6.45 -52.12
N VAL A 446 -18.36 6.59 -53.32
CA VAL A 446 -18.44 5.55 -54.36
C VAL A 446 -17.80 4.25 -53.88
N GLU A 447 -16.60 4.34 -53.28
CA GLU A 447 -15.91 3.18 -52.76
C GLU A 447 -16.69 2.47 -51.63
N LEU A 448 -17.25 3.24 -50.70
CA LEU A 448 -18.09 2.69 -49.62
C LEU A 448 -19.34 1.96 -50.11
N LEU A 449 -20.03 2.57 -51.10
CA LEU A 449 -21.28 2.01 -51.61
C LEU A 449 -21.05 0.85 -52.60
N SER A 450 -19.91 0.83 -53.29
CA SER A 450 -19.59 -0.21 -54.28
C SER A 450 -19.03 -1.51 -53.65
N ARG A 451 -18.61 -1.48 -52.38
CA ARG A 451 -17.98 -2.64 -51.73
C ARG A 451 -18.81 -3.92 -51.77
N ASN A 452 -20.11 -3.80 -51.72
CA ASN A 452 -21.01 -4.95 -51.57
C ASN A 452 -21.94 -5.17 -52.79
N ASP A 453 -21.79 -4.42 -53.88
CA ASP A 453 -22.62 -4.45 -55.12
C ASP A 453 -24.15 -4.37 -54.86
N VAL A 454 -24.57 -3.80 -53.73
CA VAL A 454 -25.96 -3.74 -53.31
C VAL A 454 -26.60 -2.38 -53.70
N ALA A 455 -25.84 -1.28 -53.54
CA ALA A 455 -26.35 0.03 -53.77
C ALA A 455 -26.27 0.42 -55.28
N PRO A 456 -27.37 0.85 -55.90
CA PRO A 456 -27.35 1.27 -57.32
C PRO A 456 -26.56 2.59 -57.44
N LEU A 457 -25.66 2.67 -58.41
CA LEU A 457 -24.87 3.85 -58.71
C LEU A 457 -25.74 5.09 -59.06
N GLY A 458 -26.98 4.83 -59.51
CA GLY A 458 -27.97 5.90 -59.81
C GLY A 458 -28.27 6.85 -58.64
N LEU A 459 -28.01 6.44 -57.39
CA LEU A 459 -28.14 7.31 -56.23
C LEU A 459 -27.14 8.45 -56.20
N LEU A 460 -25.91 8.20 -56.69
CA LEU A 460 -24.81 9.18 -56.70
C LEU A 460 -24.65 9.93 -58.02
N THR A 461 -25.19 9.37 -59.13
CA THR A 461 -24.97 9.92 -60.48
C THR A 461 -25.21 11.40 -60.58
N PRO A 462 -26.37 11.98 -60.11
CA PRO A 462 -26.63 13.42 -60.21
C PRO A 462 -25.58 14.26 -59.46
N HIS A 463 -25.13 13.78 -58.28
CA HIS A 463 -24.17 14.52 -57.48
C HIS A 463 -22.75 14.39 -58.00
N LEU A 464 -22.37 13.23 -58.54
CA LEU A 464 -21.08 13.06 -59.22
C LEU A 464 -20.95 13.94 -60.43
N VAL A 465 -22.01 14.05 -61.26
CA VAL A 465 -22.02 14.92 -62.40
C VAL A 465 -21.88 16.38 -61.99
N ALA A 466 -22.66 16.84 -60.99
CA ALA A 466 -22.57 18.22 -60.50
C ALA A 466 -21.18 18.53 -59.91
N HIS A 467 -20.59 17.60 -59.16
CA HIS A 467 -19.24 17.80 -58.61
C HIS A 467 -18.18 17.84 -59.71
N MET A 468 -18.25 16.95 -60.71
CA MET A 468 -17.33 16.97 -61.82
C MET A 468 -17.44 18.27 -62.63
N GLU A 469 -18.65 18.79 -62.84
CA GLU A 469 -18.87 20.09 -63.49
C GLU A 469 -18.26 21.22 -62.69
N GLN A 470 -18.40 21.23 -61.37
CA GLN A 470 -17.81 22.22 -60.48
C GLN A 470 -16.28 22.17 -60.53
N GLU A 471 -15.69 21.00 -60.35
CA GLU A 471 -14.23 20.78 -60.41
C GLU A 471 -13.67 21.22 -61.78
N GLN A 472 -14.37 20.89 -62.85
CA GLN A 472 -13.97 21.31 -64.19
C GLN A 472 -14.00 22.83 -64.33
N ALA A 473 -15.01 23.52 -63.75
CA ALA A 473 -15.09 24.98 -63.75
C ALA A 473 -13.93 25.58 -62.91
N GLU A 474 -13.64 25.05 -61.74
CA GLU A 474 -12.53 25.52 -60.92
C GLU A 474 -11.18 25.31 -61.58
N LEU A 475 -10.94 24.12 -62.15
CA LEU A 475 -9.74 23.85 -62.93
C LEU A 475 -9.58 24.79 -64.12
N SER A 476 -10.69 25.15 -64.86
CA SER A 476 -10.65 26.07 -65.93
C SER A 476 -10.30 27.50 -65.47
N ALA A 477 -10.85 27.93 -64.31
CA ALA A 477 -10.54 29.22 -63.70
C ALA A 477 -9.07 29.30 -63.26
N ALA A 478 -8.58 28.23 -62.57
CA ALA A 478 -7.19 28.14 -62.18
C ALA A 478 -6.22 28.14 -63.34
N ARG A 479 -6.53 27.43 -64.44
CA ARG A 479 -5.72 27.48 -65.68
C ARG A 479 -5.66 28.88 -66.31
N LYS A 480 -6.76 29.59 -66.28
CA LYS A 480 -6.79 31.01 -66.78
C LYS A 480 -5.91 31.90 -65.93
N LEU A 481 -5.98 31.72 -64.58
CA LEU A 481 -5.18 32.50 -63.65
C LEU A 481 -3.68 32.21 -63.84
N VAL A 482 -3.29 30.93 -63.92
CA VAL A 482 -1.92 30.54 -64.24
C VAL A 482 -1.43 31.07 -65.55
N ALA A 483 -2.27 31.03 -66.57
CA ALA A 483 -1.92 31.62 -67.87
C ALA A 483 -1.71 33.18 -67.78
N SER A 484 -2.53 33.87 -66.98
CA SER A 484 -2.37 35.31 -66.73
C SER A 484 -1.04 35.60 -66.04
N TYR A 485 -0.75 34.89 -64.96
CA TYR A 485 0.53 35.04 -64.22
C TYR A 485 1.75 34.70 -65.07
N ARG A 486 1.66 33.67 -65.91
CA ARG A 486 2.74 33.36 -66.87
C ARG A 486 2.99 34.43 -67.87
N THR A 487 1.92 35.11 -68.41
CA THR A 487 2.08 36.22 -69.35
C THR A 487 2.67 37.42 -68.64
N GLU A 488 2.24 37.73 -67.44
CA GLU A 488 2.79 38.83 -66.65
C GLU A 488 4.26 38.57 -66.26
N ALA A 489 4.59 37.37 -65.81
CA ALA A 489 5.96 37.01 -65.51
C ALA A 489 6.89 37.12 -66.72
N ARG A 490 6.43 36.67 -67.89
CA ARG A 490 7.19 36.85 -69.16
C ARG A 490 7.37 38.32 -69.49
N ALA A 491 6.34 39.14 -69.32
CA ALA A 491 6.43 40.59 -69.55
C ALA A 491 7.47 41.23 -68.62
N LYS A 492 7.46 40.84 -67.34
CA LYS A 492 8.45 41.32 -66.38
C LYS A 492 9.87 40.80 -66.66
N GLN A 493 10.01 39.55 -67.09
CA GLN A 493 11.31 38.99 -67.54
C GLN A 493 11.85 39.79 -68.80
N THR A 494 11.01 40.11 -69.75
CA THR A 494 11.42 40.94 -70.92
C THR A 494 11.81 42.34 -70.51
N GLU A 495 11.09 42.94 -69.56
CA GLU A 495 11.41 44.27 -69.01
C GLU A 495 12.77 44.19 -68.26
N LEU A 496 12.98 43.15 -67.46
CA LEU A 496 14.23 42.96 -66.76
C LEU A 496 15.41 42.76 -67.74
N ALA A 497 15.24 41.92 -68.73
CA ALA A 497 16.24 41.74 -69.80
C ALA A 497 16.60 43.04 -70.52
N ALA A 498 15.57 43.87 -70.85
CA ALA A 498 15.78 45.20 -71.41
C ALA A 498 16.53 46.12 -70.41
N LEU A 499 16.24 46.00 -69.14
CA LEU A 499 16.96 46.77 -68.09
C LEU A 499 18.44 46.31 -67.89
N GLN A 500 18.74 45.08 -68.17
CA GLN A 500 20.11 44.50 -68.05
C GLN A 500 20.94 44.71 -69.33
N SER A 501 20.28 45.05 -70.49
CA SER A 501 20.98 45.25 -71.72
C SER A 501 21.78 46.58 -71.67
N SER A 502 23.07 46.50 -72.03
CA SER A 502 23.99 47.62 -72.11
C SER A 502 23.94 48.37 -73.42
N ASP A 503 23.23 47.83 -74.42
CA ASP A 503 23.29 48.33 -75.80
C ASP A 503 22.27 49.47 -76.10
N GLU A 504 21.25 49.65 -75.20
CA GLU A 504 20.26 50.68 -75.35
C GLU A 504 20.50 51.87 -74.39
N PRO A 505 20.72 53.06 -74.91
CA PRO A 505 20.88 54.26 -74.09
C PRO A 505 19.61 54.58 -73.34
N ARG A 506 19.69 54.77 -72.04
CA ARG A 506 18.57 55.14 -71.19
C ARG A 506 18.49 56.65 -71.08
N ILE A 507 17.34 57.21 -71.43
CA ILE A 507 17.10 58.65 -71.33
C ILE A 507 16.28 58.92 -70.06
N PHE A 508 16.84 59.68 -69.15
CA PHE A 508 16.15 60.17 -67.96
C PHE A 508 15.66 61.57 -68.25
N GLN A 509 14.34 61.81 -68.27
CA GLN A 509 13.70 63.07 -68.56
C GLN A 509 13.09 63.78 -67.37
N HIS A 510 13.66 63.55 -66.17
CA HIS A 510 13.19 64.21 -64.97
C HIS A 510 13.83 65.59 -64.83
N GLU A 511 13.00 66.61 -64.68
CA GLU A 511 13.45 67.99 -64.49
C GLU A 511 13.54 68.41 -63.05
N ARG A 512 13.05 67.60 -62.09
CA ARG A 512 13.02 67.92 -60.65
C ARG A 512 13.54 66.78 -59.77
N CYS A 513 14.18 67.13 -58.65
CA CYS A 513 14.61 66.18 -57.65
C CYS A 513 13.43 65.67 -56.84
N GLU A 514 13.30 64.37 -56.70
CA GLU A 514 12.20 63.71 -55.96
C GLU A 514 12.23 63.95 -54.42
N LEU A 515 13.38 64.37 -53.84
CA LEU A 515 13.46 64.69 -52.42
C LEU A 515 13.15 66.19 -52.15
N CYS A 516 13.71 67.09 -52.87
CA CYS A 516 13.57 68.53 -52.61
C CYS A 516 12.59 69.23 -53.59
N HIS A 517 12.09 68.54 -54.62
CA HIS A 517 11.18 69.03 -55.65
C HIS A 517 11.64 70.27 -56.46
N GLN A 518 12.93 70.67 -56.29
CA GLN A 518 13.55 71.72 -57.04
C GLN A 518 14.08 71.21 -58.38
N ALA A 519 14.35 72.14 -59.34
CA ALA A 519 14.94 71.81 -60.62
C ALA A 519 16.25 71.06 -60.46
N LEU A 520 16.47 70.01 -61.25
CA LEU A 520 17.68 69.21 -61.22
C LEU A 520 18.87 69.99 -61.79
N GLU A 521 19.89 70.20 -60.92
CA GLU A 521 21.16 70.83 -61.31
C GLU A 521 22.30 69.78 -61.14
N LEU A 522 23.25 69.86 -62.04
CA LEU A 522 24.43 68.95 -61.92
C LEU A 522 25.30 69.34 -60.75
N PRO A 523 25.81 68.34 -60.00
CA PRO A 523 25.73 66.87 -60.20
C PRO A 523 24.43 66.26 -59.70
N CYS A 524 23.84 65.36 -60.47
CA CYS A 524 22.62 64.60 -60.13
C CYS A 524 22.86 63.10 -60.30
N VAL A 525 22.07 62.25 -59.55
CA VAL A 525 22.06 60.82 -59.68
C VAL A 525 20.68 60.36 -60.15
N HIS A 526 20.70 59.49 -61.14
CA HIS A 526 19.51 58.83 -61.68
C HIS A 526 19.55 57.36 -61.33
N PHE A 527 18.50 56.90 -60.67
CA PHE A 527 18.37 55.45 -60.33
C PHE A 527 17.61 54.74 -61.47
N MET A 528 17.84 53.45 -61.62
CA MET A 528 17.20 52.59 -62.60
C MET A 528 15.68 52.48 -62.43
N CYS A 529 15.15 52.75 -61.24
CA CYS A 529 13.72 52.92 -60.94
C CYS A 529 13.12 54.23 -61.45
N ARG A 530 13.89 55.02 -62.25
CA ARG A 530 13.53 56.32 -62.86
C ARG A 530 13.42 57.49 -61.89
N HIS A 531 13.77 57.36 -60.63
CA HIS A 531 13.85 58.48 -59.69
C HIS A 531 15.20 59.20 -59.83
N SER A 532 15.16 60.55 -59.78
CA SER A 532 16.34 61.37 -59.95
C SER A 532 16.52 62.37 -58.82
N PHE A 533 17.77 62.51 -58.34
CA PHE A 533 18.09 63.29 -57.17
C PHE A 533 19.33 64.13 -57.35
N HIS A 534 19.41 65.28 -56.65
CA HIS A 534 20.69 66.01 -56.51
C HIS A 534 21.63 65.17 -55.63
N VAL A 535 22.92 65.15 -55.94
CA VAL A 535 23.93 64.47 -55.11
C VAL A 535 23.91 65.03 -53.69
N ARG A 536 23.72 66.33 -53.47
CA ARG A 536 23.59 67.01 -52.20
C ARG A 536 22.41 66.52 -51.35
N CYS A 537 21.33 66.07 -51.98
CA CYS A 537 20.15 65.51 -51.29
C CYS A 537 20.33 64.07 -50.86
N LEU A 538 21.32 63.39 -51.44
CA LEU A 538 21.62 61.97 -51.10
C LEU A 538 22.77 61.83 -50.07
N LEU A 539 23.51 62.96 -49.76
CA LEU A 539 24.73 62.90 -48.93
C LEU A 539 24.50 62.85 -47.42
N GLU A 540 23.28 62.90 -46.93
CA GLU A 540 22.97 62.79 -45.46
C GLU A 540 22.71 61.38 -44.95
N GLY A 541 23.12 60.35 -45.70
CA GLY A 541 22.97 58.95 -45.21
C GLY A 541 23.93 58.01 -45.93
N GLU A 542 24.43 57.03 -45.25
CA GLU A 542 25.40 56.00 -45.70
C GLU A 542 24.93 55.08 -46.87
N ARG A 543 23.78 55.42 -47.54
CA ARG A 543 23.18 54.60 -48.57
C ARG A 543 23.06 55.33 -49.95
N THR A 544 24.17 55.60 -50.55
CA THR A 544 24.23 56.13 -51.90
C THR A 544 23.91 55.12 -53.03
N ARG A 545 23.66 53.86 -52.66
CA ARG A 545 23.42 52.77 -53.61
C ARG A 545 21.95 52.46 -53.82
N GLU A 546 21.07 52.90 -52.98
CA GLU A 546 19.63 52.59 -53.03
C GLU A 546 18.81 53.88 -53.25
N CYS A 547 17.74 53.76 -54.02
CA CYS A 547 16.79 54.90 -54.25
C CYS A 547 15.99 55.18 -52.97
N PRO A 548 16.05 56.35 -52.33
CA PRO A 548 15.33 56.68 -51.12
C PRO A 548 13.81 56.50 -51.19
N VAL A 549 13.22 56.69 -52.34
CA VAL A 549 11.76 56.49 -52.54
C VAL A 549 11.39 55.01 -52.59
N CYS A 550 12.25 54.18 -53.18
CA CYS A 550 11.99 52.74 -53.33
C CYS A 550 12.62 51.90 -52.19
N ALA A 551 13.38 52.48 -51.25
CA ALA A 551 14.07 51.77 -50.20
C ALA A 551 13.12 50.94 -49.30
N ALA A 552 11.93 51.45 -48.99
CA ALA A 552 10.92 50.76 -48.22
C ALA A 552 10.37 49.48 -48.91
N GLU A 553 10.19 49.58 -50.25
CA GLU A 553 9.75 48.43 -51.04
C GLU A 553 10.89 47.39 -51.20
N HIS A 554 12.14 47.88 -51.37
CA HIS A 554 13.31 47.01 -51.47
C HIS A 554 13.58 46.24 -50.16
N THR A 555 13.47 46.89 -49.01
CA THR A 555 13.60 46.23 -47.73
C THR A 555 12.53 45.17 -47.50
N THR A 556 11.29 45.45 -47.98
CA THR A 556 10.22 44.44 -47.92
C THR A 556 10.53 43.24 -48.82
N ILE A 557 11.05 43.48 -50.01
CA ILE A 557 11.45 42.42 -50.96
C ILE A 557 12.64 41.62 -50.42
N GLU A 558 13.62 42.30 -49.81
CA GLU A 558 14.76 41.63 -49.18
C GLU A 558 14.34 40.78 -47.98
N THR A 559 13.46 41.28 -47.12
CA THR A 559 12.92 40.49 -46.01
C THR A 559 12.13 39.27 -46.48
N LEU A 560 11.34 39.43 -47.55
CA LEU A 560 10.65 38.29 -48.17
C LEU A 560 11.61 37.29 -48.81
N ARG A 561 12.71 37.76 -49.39
CA ARG A 561 13.75 36.91 -49.96
C ARG A 561 14.56 36.19 -48.90
N ASP A 562 14.86 36.82 -47.77
CA ASP A 562 15.61 36.26 -46.64
C ASP A 562 14.74 35.27 -45.83
N VAL A 563 13.40 35.46 -45.83
CA VAL A 563 12.43 34.54 -45.20
C VAL A 563 12.17 33.28 -46.04
N SER A 564 12.48 33.32 -47.31
CA SER A 564 12.39 32.16 -48.21
C SER A 564 13.81 31.66 -48.55
N PRO A 565 14.51 30.94 -47.67
CA PRO A 565 15.69 30.24 -48.11
C PRO A 565 15.23 29.19 -49.14
N LEU A 566 15.63 29.39 -50.38
CA LEU A 566 15.64 28.32 -51.39
C LEU A 566 16.65 27.28 -50.95
N THR A 567 16.25 26.50 -50.00
CA THR A 567 17.03 25.37 -49.54
C THR A 567 16.99 24.34 -50.66
N SER A 568 18.15 23.91 -51.13
CA SER A 568 18.23 22.79 -52.08
C SER A 568 17.58 21.58 -51.45
N LEU A 569 17.00 20.70 -52.25
CA LEU A 569 16.35 19.49 -51.75
C LEU A 569 17.32 18.66 -50.87
N ASP A 570 18.63 18.67 -51.20
CA ASP A 570 19.66 18.01 -50.41
C ASP A 570 19.83 18.63 -49.00
N ALA A 571 19.79 19.98 -48.90
CA ALA A 571 19.87 20.64 -47.60
C ALA A 571 18.63 20.37 -46.72
N VAL A 572 17.46 20.25 -47.32
CA VAL A 572 16.22 19.84 -46.60
C VAL A 572 16.30 18.41 -46.13
N LEU A 573 16.81 17.51 -46.95
CA LEU A 573 16.99 16.10 -46.57
C LEU A 573 18.03 15.95 -45.48
N ASP A 574 19.12 16.71 -45.51
CA ASP A 574 20.15 16.74 -44.48
C ASP A 574 19.58 17.24 -43.14
N GLU A 575 18.74 18.27 -43.15
CA GLU A 575 18.08 18.80 -41.95
C GLU A 575 17.06 17.81 -41.34
N VAL A 576 16.30 17.12 -42.21
CA VAL A 576 15.34 16.09 -41.81
C VAL A 576 16.07 14.90 -41.22
N HIS A 577 17.17 14.44 -41.83
CA HIS A 577 17.97 13.34 -41.34
C HIS A 577 18.64 13.69 -40.03
N ALA A 578 19.19 14.87 -39.86
CA ALA A 578 19.79 15.34 -38.62
C ALA A 578 18.76 15.38 -37.46
N ALA A 579 17.56 15.85 -37.73
CA ALA A 579 16.47 15.92 -36.73
C ALA A 579 15.88 14.52 -36.39
N ASP A 580 15.94 13.59 -37.32
CA ASP A 580 15.47 12.22 -37.12
C ASP A 580 16.50 11.42 -36.29
N ASP A 581 17.80 11.64 -36.54
CA ASP A 581 18.90 11.00 -35.79
C ASP A 581 19.04 11.52 -34.35
N GLU A 582 18.76 12.81 -34.07
CA GLU A 582 18.87 13.39 -32.73
C GLU A 582 17.66 13.12 -31.83
N ASP A 583 16.44 13.26 -32.32
CA ASP A 583 15.21 13.25 -31.50
C ASP A 583 14.03 12.47 -32.11
N GLY A 584 14.18 11.86 -33.29
CA GLY A 584 13.07 11.21 -34.03
C GLY A 584 12.01 12.19 -34.53
N ARG A 585 12.35 13.49 -34.67
CA ARG A 585 11.44 14.56 -35.07
C ARG A 585 11.54 14.97 -36.56
N GLY A 586 12.10 14.12 -37.39
CA GLY A 586 12.25 14.37 -38.82
C GLY A 586 10.92 14.67 -39.51
N PHE A 587 9.82 14.06 -39.02
CA PHE A 587 8.49 14.30 -39.54
C PHE A 587 7.93 15.71 -39.21
N ASP A 588 8.24 16.24 -38.02
CA ASP A 588 7.84 17.57 -37.61
C ASP A 588 8.57 18.66 -38.42
N VAL A 589 9.84 18.45 -38.72
CA VAL A 589 10.63 19.33 -39.59
C VAL A 589 10.06 19.34 -41.01
N LEU A 590 9.69 18.18 -41.56
CA LEU A 590 9.01 18.06 -42.84
C LEU A 590 7.67 18.78 -42.82
N ALA A 591 6.85 18.60 -41.79
CA ALA A 591 5.55 19.27 -41.65
C ALA A 591 5.70 20.79 -41.59
N ASP A 592 6.69 21.29 -40.87
CA ASP A 592 7.01 22.73 -40.80
C ASP A 592 7.50 23.30 -42.11
N LEU A 593 8.31 22.57 -42.86
CA LEU A 593 8.77 22.98 -44.19
C LEU A 593 7.62 23.01 -45.19
N PHE A 594 6.71 22.03 -45.19
CA PHE A 594 5.49 22.06 -45.99
C PHE A 594 4.55 23.18 -45.59
N ALA A 595 4.43 23.50 -44.32
CA ALA A 595 3.62 24.62 -43.82
C ALA A 595 4.17 26.00 -44.27
N LYS A 596 5.50 26.11 -44.37
CA LYS A 596 6.19 27.31 -44.88
C LYS A 596 6.17 27.42 -46.40
N GLY A 597 5.69 26.41 -47.13
CA GLY A 597 5.62 26.34 -48.58
C GLY A 597 6.97 26.01 -49.19
N ILE A 598 7.21 24.74 -49.49
CA ILE A 598 8.31 24.36 -50.38
C ILE A 598 7.88 24.70 -51.78
N ASP A 599 8.40 25.78 -52.32
CA ASP A 599 8.23 26.07 -53.75
C ASP A 599 9.13 25.09 -54.53
N ALA A 600 8.59 23.89 -54.76
CA ALA A 600 9.21 22.87 -55.60
C ALA A 600 9.12 23.27 -57.07
N GLY A 601 9.32 24.56 -57.32
CA GLY A 601 9.24 25.16 -58.61
C GLY A 601 10.58 25.44 -59.22
N GLN A 602 10.95 24.60 -60.16
CA GLN A 602 11.85 24.90 -61.27
C GLN A 602 13.33 24.69 -61.07
N GLN A 603 13.69 23.43 -61.27
CA GLN A 603 14.83 23.11 -62.14
C GLN A 603 14.41 21.95 -63.03
N ALA A 604 13.94 22.27 -64.22
CA ALA A 604 13.97 21.49 -65.44
C ALA A 604 14.16 22.46 -66.61
#